data_c7b05cd4ba21b1d4c7a4f76fba9f4d84
#
_entry.id   c7b05cd4ba21b1d4c7a4f76fba9f4d84
#
_cell.length_a   1.000
_cell.length_b   1.000
_cell.length_c   1.000
_cell.angle_alpha   90.00
_cell.angle_beta   90.00
_cell.angle_gamma   90.00
#
_symmetry.space_group_name_H-M   'P 1'
#
loop_
_entity.id
_entity.type
_entity.pdbx_description
1 polymer ?
#
loop_
_entity_poly.entity_id
_entity_poly.type
_entity_poly.pdbx_seq_one_letter_code
_entity_poly.pdbx_strand_id
1 'polypeptide(L)'
;ELSKRLVEELPADLVENSLYASTMRMEEMISRQGMTKEEFCEQRGITPEQLDADVRERTIQSLKEDSALAAFADHANYTLEAEDFYAIIPGDSIQDKAYKRRQIELDGRLPQMEEYARKTKALKEIMENAMIKRKATDTEWLRYGDTSKDVLNANKQFPENFVTL
;
A
#
# COMPACT_ATOMS: atom_id res chain seq x y z
N GLU A 1 -7.26 9.61 -5.01
CA GLU A 1 -7.35 11.04 -5.33
C GLU A 1 -5.98 11.68 -5.62
N LEU A 2 -4.94 11.41 -4.79
CA LEU A 2 -3.59 11.96 -4.99
C LEU A 2 -2.98 11.52 -6.33
N SER A 3 -3.10 10.24 -6.67
CA SER A 3 -2.59 9.66 -7.93
C SER A 3 -3.22 10.26 -9.18
N LYS A 4 -4.44 10.81 -9.09
CA LYS A 4 -5.12 11.50 -10.20
C LYS A 4 -4.55 12.89 -10.48
N ARG A 5 -3.77 13.43 -9.55
CA ARG A 5 -3.10 14.73 -9.67
C ARG A 5 -1.66 14.63 -10.20
N LEU A 6 -1.18 13.39 -10.39
CA LEU A 6 0.12 13.17 -10.99
C LEU A 6 0.05 13.60 -12.47
N VAL A 7 0.83 14.62 -12.83
CA VAL A 7 0.86 15.19 -14.18
C VAL A 7 1.93 14.51 -15.04
N GLU A 8 2.97 13.98 -14.42
CA GLU A 8 4.07 13.33 -15.12
C GLU A 8 3.75 11.86 -15.43
N GLU A 9 4.15 11.44 -16.64
CA GLU A 9 4.09 10.03 -17.00
C GLU A 9 5.18 9.25 -16.27
N LEU A 10 4.83 8.03 -15.85
CA LEU A 10 5.78 7.14 -15.21
C LEU A 10 6.87 6.73 -16.21
N PRO A 11 8.16 6.71 -15.81
CA PRO A 11 9.25 6.21 -16.65
C PRO A 11 8.98 4.79 -17.13
N ALA A 12 9.17 4.53 -18.42
CA ALA A 12 8.83 3.23 -19.03
C ALA A 12 9.62 2.08 -18.41
N ASP A 13 10.89 2.28 -18.13
CA ASP A 13 11.77 1.31 -17.47
C ASP A 13 11.31 0.97 -16.05
N LEU A 14 10.82 1.95 -15.29
CA LEU A 14 10.23 1.74 -13.97
C LEU A 14 8.98 0.86 -14.07
N VAL A 15 8.11 1.15 -15.04
CA VAL A 15 6.89 0.37 -15.27
C VAL A 15 7.23 -1.06 -15.66
N GLU A 16 8.15 -1.26 -16.61
CA GLU A 16 8.56 -2.60 -17.07
C GLU A 16 9.18 -3.44 -15.94
N ASN A 17 10.12 -2.88 -15.18
CA ASN A 17 10.74 -3.56 -14.05
C ASN A 17 9.72 -3.94 -12.96
N SER A 18 8.79 -3.04 -12.68
CA SER A 18 7.76 -3.29 -11.67
C SER A 18 6.74 -4.33 -12.13
N LEU A 19 6.39 -4.34 -13.42
CA LEU A 19 5.54 -5.37 -14.01
C LEU A 19 6.22 -6.73 -13.95
N TYR A 20 7.48 -6.83 -14.35
CA TYR A 20 8.24 -8.06 -14.24
C TYR A 20 8.24 -8.61 -12.81
N ALA A 21 8.58 -7.77 -11.83
CA ALA A 21 8.59 -8.17 -10.43
C ALA A 21 7.20 -8.56 -9.89
N SER A 22 6.13 -7.94 -10.38
CA SER A 22 4.76 -8.26 -9.97
C SER A 22 4.29 -9.58 -10.58
N THR A 23 4.62 -9.84 -11.85
CA THR A 23 4.34 -11.10 -12.53
C THR A 23 5.06 -12.25 -11.84
N MET A 24 6.34 -12.12 -11.58
CA MET A 24 7.12 -13.14 -10.88
C MET A 24 6.56 -13.47 -9.48
N ARG A 25 6.15 -12.46 -8.73
CA ARG A 25 5.50 -12.67 -7.42
C ARG A 25 4.16 -13.38 -7.53
N MET A 26 3.38 -13.07 -8.56
CA MET A 26 2.12 -13.75 -8.84
C MET A 26 2.34 -15.22 -9.17
N GLU A 27 3.27 -15.53 -10.07
CA GLU A 27 3.63 -16.89 -10.45
C GLU A 27 4.16 -17.70 -9.26
N GLU A 28 5.01 -17.10 -8.43
CA GLU A 28 5.51 -17.74 -7.22
C GLU A 28 4.37 -18.02 -6.22
N MET A 29 3.45 -17.09 -6.06
CA MET A 29 2.28 -17.27 -5.19
C MET A 29 1.39 -18.43 -5.67
N ILE A 30 1.14 -18.52 -6.97
CA ILE A 30 0.35 -19.61 -7.59
C ILE A 30 1.09 -20.94 -7.41
N SER A 31 2.39 -20.98 -7.69
CA SER A 31 3.23 -22.18 -7.54
C SER A 31 3.27 -22.68 -6.08
N ARG A 32 3.33 -21.79 -5.11
CA ARG A 32 3.27 -22.13 -3.67
C ARG A 32 1.95 -22.79 -3.27
N GLN A 33 0.87 -22.53 -4.00
CA GLN A 33 -0.43 -23.20 -3.83
C GLN A 33 -0.52 -24.54 -4.54
N GLY A 34 0.54 -24.95 -5.25
CA GLY A 34 0.60 -26.21 -6.01
C GLY A 34 -0.23 -26.21 -7.28
N MET A 35 -0.57 -25.04 -7.81
CA MET A 35 -1.40 -24.86 -9.00
C MET A 35 -0.59 -24.32 -10.17
N THR A 36 -1.09 -24.59 -11.39
CA THR A 36 -0.67 -23.86 -12.59
C THR A 36 -1.45 -22.53 -12.71
N LYS A 37 -0.98 -21.65 -13.58
CA LYS A 37 -1.68 -20.39 -13.85
C LYS A 37 -3.09 -20.62 -14.41
N GLU A 38 -3.23 -21.62 -15.26
CA GLU A 38 -4.50 -22.01 -15.86
C GLU A 38 -5.49 -22.53 -14.82
N GLU A 39 -5.06 -23.43 -13.92
CA GLU A 39 -5.88 -23.96 -12.84
C GLU A 39 -6.31 -22.84 -11.86
N PHE A 40 -5.41 -21.92 -11.55
CA PHE A 40 -5.71 -20.75 -10.72
C PHE A 40 -6.75 -19.84 -11.37
N CYS A 41 -6.65 -19.61 -12.67
CA CYS A 41 -7.61 -18.81 -13.44
C CYS A 41 -8.98 -19.50 -13.54
N GLU A 42 -9.00 -20.81 -13.82
CA GLU A 42 -10.22 -21.61 -13.89
C GLU A 42 -10.99 -21.59 -12.56
N GLN A 43 -10.29 -21.77 -11.44
CA GLN A 43 -10.88 -21.72 -10.11
C GLN A 43 -11.55 -20.36 -9.81
N ARG A 44 -11.06 -19.28 -10.41
CA ARG A 44 -11.56 -17.91 -10.22
C ARG A 44 -12.53 -17.45 -11.31
N GLY A 45 -12.75 -18.27 -12.33
CA GLY A 45 -13.62 -17.94 -13.46
C GLY A 45 -13.10 -16.79 -14.33
N ILE A 46 -11.77 -16.66 -14.43
CA ILE A 46 -11.11 -15.63 -15.25
C ILE A 46 -10.19 -16.31 -16.27
N THR A 47 -9.78 -15.58 -17.30
CA THR A 47 -8.77 -16.07 -18.24
C THR A 47 -7.35 -15.66 -17.82
N PRO A 48 -6.29 -16.35 -18.28
CA PRO A 48 -4.91 -15.93 -18.05
C PRO A 48 -4.63 -14.50 -18.53
N GLU A 49 -5.22 -14.08 -19.65
CA GLU A 49 -5.09 -12.74 -20.19
C GLU A 49 -5.75 -11.69 -19.28
N GLN A 50 -6.89 -12.02 -18.66
CA GLN A 50 -7.55 -11.17 -17.67
C GLN A 50 -6.69 -11.03 -16.42
N LEU A 51 -6.07 -12.13 -15.96
CA LEU A 51 -5.14 -12.08 -14.83
C LEU A 51 -3.94 -11.16 -15.12
N ASP A 52 -3.34 -11.29 -16.30
CA ASP A 52 -2.20 -10.46 -16.71
C ASP A 52 -2.59 -8.96 -16.81
N ALA A 53 -3.78 -8.68 -17.36
CA ALA A 53 -4.32 -7.34 -17.42
C ALA A 53 -4.54 -6.74 -16.02
N ASP A 54 -5.11 -7.52 -15.11
CA ASP A 54 -5.31 -7.13 -13.71
C ASP A 54 -3.99 -6.84 -12.99
N VAL A 55 -2.99 -7.70 -13.17
CA VAL A 55 -1.65 -7.49 -12.59
C VAL A 55 -1.04 -6.20 -13.13
N ARG A 56 -1.16 -5.97 -14.45
CA ARG A 56 -0.65 -4.76 -15.09
C ARG A 56 -1.34 -3.50 -14.55
N GLU A 57 -2.66 -3.50 -14.51
CA GLU A 57 -3.44 -2.35 -14.05
C GLU A 57 -3.09 -2.01 -12.59
N ARG A 58 -3.09 -3.01 -11.70
CA ARG A 58 -2.76 -2.83 -10.28
C ARG A 58 -1.32 -2.35 -10.10
N THR A 59 -0.37 -2.87 -10.87
CA THR A 59 1.02 -2.44 -10.78
C THR A 59 1.17 -0.98 -11.18
N ILE A 60 0.56 -0.56 -12.29
CA ILE A 60 0.60 0.83 -12.74
C ILE A 60 -0.10 1.75 -11.73
N GLN A 61 -1.24 1.33 -11.21
CA GLN A 61 -1.96 2.11 -10.20
C GLN A 61 -1.12 2.27 -8.92
N SER A 62 -0.50 1.20 -8.44
CA SER A 62 0.40 1.24 -7.27
C SER A 62 1.60 2.16 -7.50
N LEU A 63 2.20 2.12 -8.68
CA LEU A 63 3.30 3.03 -9.03
C LEU A 63 2.87 4.49 -9.02
N LYS A 64 1.69 4.79 -9.58
CA LYS A 64 1.13 6.15 -9.56
C LYS A 64 0.87 6.64 -8.14
N GLU A 65 0.36 5.77 -7.28
CA GLU A 65 0.09 6.10 -5.87
C GLU A 65 1.40 6.36 -5.11
N ASP A 66 2.41 5.51 -5.31
CA ASP A 66 3.72 5.67 -4.66
C ASP A 66 4.44 6.93 -5.16
N SER A 67 4.41 7.20 -6.47
CA SER A 67 5.01 8.40 -7.05
C SER A 67 4.32 9.68 -6.58
N ALA A 68 2.98 9.67 -6.51
CA ALA A 68 2.23 10.81 -6.01
C ALA A 68 2.48 11.08 -4.52
N LEU A 69 2.62 10.02 -3.73
CA LEU A 69 2.97 10.13 -2.32
C LEU A 69 4.40 10.63 -2.12
N ALA A 70 5.35 10.16 -2.94
CA ALA A 70 6.72 10.63 -2.93
C ALA A 70 6.80 12.13 -3.26
N ALA A 71 6.14 12.56 -4.34
CA ALA A 71 6.08 13.97 -4.73
C ALA A 71 5.45 14.86 -3.65
N PHE A 72 4.40 14.38 -2.98
CA PHE A 72 3.81 15.08 -1.85
C PHE A 72 4.77 15.18 -0.67
N ALA A 73 5.45 14.09 -0.31
CA ALA A 73 6.42 14.05 0.78
C ALA A 73 7.62 14.98 0.52
N ASP A 74 8.10 15.05 -0.72
CA ASP A 74 9.18 15.94 -1.14
C ASP A 74 8.74 17.41 -1.08
N HIS A 75 7.52 17.70 -1.56
CA HIS A 75 6.98 19.06 -1.51
C HIS A 75 6.79 19.55 -0.06
N ALA A 76 6.35 18.68 0.83
CA ALA A 76 6.15 19.00 2.25
C ALA A 76 7.49 19.19 3.00
N ASN A 77 8.60 18.69 2.45
CA ASN A 77 9.96 18.84 2.98
C ASN A 77 10.06 18.48 4.47
N TYR A 78 9.53 17.31 4.85
CA TYR A 78 9.49 16.88 6.24
C TYR A 78 10.88 16.73 6.86
N THR A 79 11.07 17.34 8.03
CA THR A 79 12.17 16.98 8.92
C THR A 79 11.85 15.65 9.58
N LEU A 80 12.78 14.70 9.48
CA LEU A 80 12.64 13.38 10.10
C LEU A 80 13.27 13.38 11.48
N GLU A 81 12.49 12.91 12.45
CA GLU A 81 12.92 12.69 13.82
C GLU A 81 13.23 11.19 14.06
N ALA A 82 13.83 10.86 15.20
CA ALA A 82 14.14 9.46 15.52
C ALA A 82 12.89 8.59 15.57
N GLU A 83 11.78 9.14 16.03
CA GLU A 83 10.47 8.50 16.14
C GLU A 83 9.92 8.08 14.78
N ASP A 84 10.15 8.88 13.73
CA ASP A 84 9.70 8.57 12.36
C ASP A 84 10.39 7.29 11.86
N PHE A 85 11.67 7.10 12.18
CA PHE A 85 12.40 5.86 11.88
C PHE A 85 11.92 4.69 12.72
N TYR A 86 11.67 4.91 14.01
CA TYR A 86 11.20 3.85 14.91
C TYR A 86 9.78 3.39 14.59
N ALA A 87 8.97 4.21 13.94
CA ALA A 87 7.65 3.83 13.46
C ALA A 87 7.69 2.76 12.36
N ILE A 88 8.73 2.79 11.52
CA ILE A 88 8.87 1.91 10.35
C ILE A 88 9.82 0.71 10.59
N ILE A 89 10.70 0.79 11.58
CA ILE A 89 11.63 -0.29 11.92
C ILE A 89 10.92 -1.32 12.81
N PRO A 90 10.85 -2.61 12.41
CA PRO A 90 10.27 -3.64 13.25
C PRO A 90 11.16 -3.90 14.46
N GLY A 91 10.55 -4.02 15.66
CA GLY A 91 11.29 -4.32 16.90
C GLY A 91 10.43 -4.12 18.12
N ASP A 92 10.78 -4.85 19.21
CA ASP A 92 10.00 -4.89 20.45
C ASP A 92 10.40 -3.79 21.44
N SER A 93 11.56 -3.16 21.22
CA SER A 93 12.06 -2.08 22.06
C SER A 93 12.72 -0.97 21.25
N ILE A 94 12.82 0.23 21.84
CA ILE A 94 13.53 1.37 21.25
C ILE A 94 15.01 1.03 21.02
N GLN A 95 15.63 0.26 21.93
CA GLN A 95 17.02 -0.17 21.82
C GLN A 95 17.23 -1.10 20.62
N ASP A 96 16.31 -2.06 20.40
CA ASP A 96 16.36 -2.96 19.25
C ASP A 96 16.20 -2.18 17.94
N LYS A 97 15.25 -1.25 17.89
CA LYS A 97 15.04 -0.38 16.72
C LYS A 97 16.25 0.52 16.44
N ALA A 98 16.84 1.09 17.47
CA ALA A 98 18.05 1.91 17.34
C ALA A 98 19.24 1.08 16.82
N TYR A 99 19.41 -0.13 17.31
CA TYR A 99 20.42 -1.06 16.80
C TYR A 99 20.18 -1.39 15.31
N LYS A 100 18.96 -1.75 14.92
CA LYS A 100 18.63 -2.05 13.53
C LYS A 100 18.82 -0.84 12.61
N ARG A 101 18.45 0.36 13.06
CA ARG A 101 18.72 1.60 12.33
C ARG A 101 20.21 1.76 12.05
N ARG A 102 21.05 1.50 13.07
CA ARG A 102 22.50 1.57 12.90
C ARG A 102 23.03 0.56 11.90
N GLN A 103 22.49 -0.66 11.87
CA GLN A 103 22.88 -1.65 10.86
C GLN A 103 22.50 -1.19 9.45
N ILE A 104 21.31 -0.64 9.27
CA ILE A 104 20.84 -0.10 7.97
C ILE A 104 21.73 1.07 7.50
N GLU A 105 22.17 1.91 8.42
CA GLU A 105 23.13 2.99 8.14
C GLU A 105 24.48 2.43 7.68
N LEU A 106 25.00 1.44 8.39
CA LEU A 106 26.26 0.77 8.04
C LEU A 106 26.20 0.03 6.69
N ASP A 107 25.02 -0.50 6.34
CA ASP A 107 24.77 -1.14 5.05
C ASP A 107 24.59 -0.12 3.89
N GLY A 108 24.63 1.18 4.17
CA GLY A 108 24.41 2.23 3.16
C GLY A 108 22.97 2.36 2.69
N ARG A 109 22.00 1.79 3.41
CA ARG A 109 20.58 1.80 3.07
C ARG A 109 19.77 2.92 3.74
N LEU A 110 20.46 3.85 4.42
CA LEU A 110 19.80 4.96 5.10
C LEU A 110 18.98 5.86 4.16
N PRO A 111 19.45 6.21 2.94
CA PRO A 111 18.66 7.06 2.03
C PRO A 111 17.30 6.45 1.66
N GLN A 112 17.25 5.13 1.39
CA GLN A 112 15.99 4.44 1.09
C GLN A 112 15.06 4.42 2.31
N MET A 113 15.61 4.28 3.50
CA MET A 113 14.84 4.34 4.73
C MET A 113 14.30 5.74 4.99
N GLU A 114 15.07 6.78 4.73
CA GLU A 114 14.62 8.17 4.85
C GLU A 114 13.47 8.47 3.90
N GLU A 115 13.57 8.04 2.65
CA GLU A 115 12.49 8.16 1.67
C GLU A 115 11.21 7.47 2.16
N TYR A 116 11.34 6.23 2.65
CA TYR A 116 10.21 5.48 3.18
C TYR A 116 9.61 6.14 4.43
N ALA A 117 10.44 6.68 5.33
CA ALA A 117 9.99 7.42 6.51
C ALA A 117 9.22 8.70 6.13
N ARG A 118 9.72 9.48 5.14
CA ARG A 118 9.01 10.66 4.62
C ARG A 118 7.65 10.31 4.04
N LYS A 119 7.58 9.26 3.21
CA LYS A 119 6.31 8.77 2.65
C LYS A 119 5.33 8.33 3.75
N THR A 120 5.82 7.63 4.77
CA THR A 120 4.99 7.20 5.90
C THR A 120 4.45 8.38 6.70
N LYS A 121 5.28 9.39 6.95
CA LYS A 121 4.88 10.63 7.62
C LYS A 121 3.86 11.41 6.80
N ALA A 122 4.08 11.51 5.50
CA ALA A 122 3.15 12.12 4.55
C ALA A 122 1.79 11.42 4.55
N LEU A 123 1.78 10.10 4.48
CA LEU A 123 0.56 9.29 4.51
C LEU A 123 -0.21 9.51 5.83
N LYS A 124 0.50 9.52 6.96
CA LYS A 124 -0.10 9.78 8.27
C LYS A 124 -0.76 11.15 8.31
N GLU A 125 -0.09 12.20 7.84
CA GLU A 125 -0.65 13.55 7.79
C GLU A 125 -1.88 13.65 6.87
N ILE A 126 -1.82 13.00 5.70
CA ILE A 126 -2.96 12.92 4.79
C ILE A 126 -4.15 12.25 5.49
N MET A 127 -3.92 11.14 6.21
CA MET A 127 -4.98 10.41 6.90
C MET A 127 -5.58 11.20 8.07
N GLU A 128 -4.76 11.95 8.80
CA GLU A 128 -5.21 12.79 9.93
C GLU A 128 -6.01 14.02 9.47
N ASN A 129 -5.67 14.56 8.30
CA ASN A 129 -6.32 15.75 7.75
C ASN A 129 -7.40 15.46 6.72
N ALA A 130 -7.52 14.23 6.27
CA ALA A 130 -8.48 13.85 5.26
C ALA A 130 -9.85 13.52 5.87
N MET A 131 -10.91 14.07 5.29
CA MET A 131 -12.27 13.63 5.57
C MET A 131 -12.60 12.41 4.69
N ILE A 132 -12.81 11.24 5.25
CA ILE A 132 -13.16 10.02 4.52
C ILE A 132 -14.68 9.87 4.47
N LYS A 133 -15.28 9.96 3.28
CA LYS A 133 -16.68 9.59 3.07
C LYS A 133 -16.78 8.10 2.81
N ARG A 134 -17.20 7.31 3.78
CA ARG A 134 -17.63 5.94 3.53
C ARG A 134 -19.02 5.96 2.90
N LYS A 135 -19.10 5.57 1.65
CA LYS A 135 -20.37 5.15 1.07
C LYS A 135 -20.63 3.73 1.55
N ALA A 136 -21.25 3.56 2.70
CA ALA A 136 -21.78 2.27 3.10
C ALA A 136 -22.96 1.97 2.19
N THR A 137 -22.75 1.10 1.21
CA THR A 137 -23.88 0.39 0.59
C THR A 137 -24.14 -0.84 1.47
N ASP A 138 -25.37 -1.01 1.95
CA ASP A 138 -25.78 -2.12 2.83
C ASP A 138 -25.44 -3.53 2.31
N THR A 139 -25.03 -3.64 1.06
CA THR A 139 -24.68 -4.88 0.37
C THR A 139 -23.18 -5.22 0.37
N GLU A 140 -22.29 -4.30 0.67
CA GLU A 140 -20.85 -4.59 0.65
C GLU A 140 -20.41 -5.47 1.82
N TRP A 141 -21.03 -5.32 2.97
CA TRP A 141 -20.73 -6.12 4.18
C TRP A 141 -21.10 -7.59 4.01
N LEU A 142 -22.13 -7.89 3.24
CA LEU A 142 -22.56 -9.26 2.95
C LEU A 142 -21.56 -10.02 2.06
N ARG A 143 -20.70 -9.33 1.29
CA ARG A 143 -19.70 -9.96 0.44
C ARG A 143 -18.47 -10.46 1.21
N TYR A 144 -18.19 -9.91 2.36
CA TYR A 144 -17.03 -10.30 3.18
C TYR A 144 -17.36 -11.37 4.24
N GLY A 145 -18.60 -11.82 4.31
CA GLY A 145 -18.99 -12.95 5.18
C GLY A 145 -18.93 -12.66 6.68
N ASP A 146 -18.68 -11.41 7.07
CA ASP A 146 -18.65 -11.03 8.48
C ASP A 146 -20.02 -10.51 8.92
N THR A 147 -20.82 -11.42 9.44
CA THR A 147 -22.13 -11.15 10.01
C THR A 147 -22.09 -10.94 11.53
N SER A 148 -20.91 -10.65 12.09
CA SER A 148 -20.80 -10.46 13.53
C SER A 148 -21.59 -9.21 13.95
N LYS A 149 -22.41 -9.38 14.99
CA LYS A 149 -23.19 -8.27 15.59
C LYS A 149 -22.31 -7.13 16.09
N ASP A 150 -21.03 -7.41 16.30
CA ASP A 150 -20.03 -6.44 16.77
C ASP A 150 -19.66 -5.44 15.69
N VAL A 151 -19.59 -5.85 14.41
CA VAL A 151 -19.36 -4.95 13.27
C VAL A 151 -20.55 -4.00 13.09
N LEU A 152 -21.78 -4.49 13.26
CA LEU A 152 -22.99 -3.67 13.20
C LEU A 152 -23.08 -2.68 14.37
N ASN A 153 -22.60 -3.04 15.54
CA ASN A 153 -22.58 -2.17 16.72
C ASN A 153 -21.45 -1.13 16.64
N ALA A 154 -20.29 -1.48 16.12
CA ALA A 154 -19.21 -0.51 15.87
C ALA A 154 -19.66 0.61 14.93
N ASN A 155 -20.46 0.28 13.92
CA ASN A 155 -20.99 1.26 12.97
C ASN A 155 -22.06 2.19 13.60
N LYS A 156 -22.70 1.79 14.70
CA LYS A 156 -23.64 2.63 15.45
C LYS A 156 -22.98 3.57 16.45
N GLN A 157 -21.74 3.29 16.85
CA GLN A 157 -20.97 4.12 17.77
C GLN A 157 -20.21 5.27 17.07
N PHE A 158 -20.11 5.23 15.75
CA PHE A 158 -19.56 6.33 14.96
C PHE A 158 -20.71 7.05 14.25
N PRO A 159 -21.27 8.10 14.88
CA PRO A 159 -22.30 8.91 14.23
C PRO A 159 -21.66 9.57 13.02
N GLU A 160 -22.23 9.37 11.82
CA GLU A 160 -22.08 10.09 10.54
C GLU A 160 -20.79 10.93 10.34
N ASN A 161 -19.73 10.66 11.05
CA ASN A 161 -18.49 11.37 10.98
C ASN A 161 -17.62 10.71 9.92
N PHE A 162 -17.76 11.18 8.88
CA PHE A 162 -17.03 11.41 7.67
C PHE A 162 -15.52 11.21 7.84
N VAL A 163 -15.03 10.21 7.20
CA VAL A 163 -13.62 10.13 6.91
C VAL A 163 -13.48 10.29 5.41
N THR A 164 -12.79 11.28 4.90
CA THR A 164 -12.62 11.53 3.46
C THR A 164 -11.16 11.45 3.11
N LEU A 165 -10.78 10.58 2.23
CA LEU A 165 -9.51 10.63 1.50
C LEU A 165 -9.74 11.22 0.13
#